data_0edcfa9799be35da2f35758d844eaf2f
#
_entry.id   0edcfa9799be35da2f35758d844eaf2f
#
_cell.length_a   1.000
_cell.length_b   1.000
_cell.length_c   1.000
_cell.angle_alpha   90.00
_cell.angle_beta   90.00
_cell.angle_gamma   90.00
#
_symmetry.space_group_name_H-M   'P 1'
#
loop_
_entity.id
_entity.type
_entity.pdbx_description
1 polymer ?
#
loop_
_entity_poly.entity_id
_entity_poly.type
_entity_poly.pdbx_seq_one_letter_code
_entity_poly.pdbx_strand_id
1 'polypeptide(L)'
;METLDALSWDDLRVLLALHRHRSLLAAGRALGVSTSTASRRIEALEKALGRPLVHRSSAGTSLEPAALELINLAEQLELGLQAARRDEGDAAASGTVRLSLSDGFIVPVTQVLSDLRRTHPALLFEIVSEVRMADLSRLEADIGVRLARSTSPVLVEREVGRIRLALYAARSYVERRVRDGRLKRDDMARHDFLGFETTLNKMPQAQWLSEQGAKRFVFRSNSYFALREAAEQGQGILVLGSGLVGQGSELVRLETETELPSVPVYLAYHRELRGMKRVRLVIDALQAALRAAMA
;
A
#
# COMPACT_ATOMS: atom_id res chain seq x y z
N MET A 1 -5.61 -30.79 -15.47
CA MET A 1 -5.41 -30.98 -14.02
C MET A 1 -4.06 -31.59 -13.69
N GLU A 2 -3.27 -31.99 -14.72
CA GLU A 2 -1.95 -32.65 -14.58
C GLU A 2 -0.74 -31.72 -14.39
N THR A 3 -0.89 -30.40 -14.55
CA THR A 3 0.25 -29.46 -14.61
C THR A 3 0.80 -29.01 -13.25
N LEU A 4 0.01 -29.04 -12.19
CA LEU A 4 0.46 -28.58 -10.87
C LEU A 4 1.31 -29.63 -10.13
N ASP A 5 1.08 -30.92 -10.38
CA ASP A 5 1.84 -32.02 -9.77
C ASP A 5 3.30 -32.09 -10.25
N ALA A 6 3.61 -31.44 -11.38
CA ALA A 6 4.94 -31.37 -11.96
C ALA A 6 5.80 -30.20 -11.43
N LEU A 7 5.22 -29.28 -10.63
CA LEU A 7 5.94 -28.15 -10.09
C LEU A 7 6.73 -28.54 -8.83
N SER A 8 8.05 -28.33 -8.87
CA SER A 8 8.93 -28.57 -7.72
C SER A 8 9.34 -27.27 -7.05
N TRP A 9 9.35 -27.25 -5.72
CA TRP A 9 9.90 -26.14 -4.94
C TRP A 9 11.37 -25.84 -5.31
N ASP A 10 12.14 -26.87 -5.58
CA ASP A 10 13.54 -26.71 -5.96
C ASP A 10 13.71 -25.98 -7.31
N ASP A 11 12.76 -26.13 -8.23
CA ASP A 11 12.80 -25.44 -9.52
C ASP A 11 12.43 -23.95 -9.35
N LEU A 12 11.45 -23.66 -8.50
CA LEU A 12 11.10 -22.29 -8.10
C LEU A 12 12.27 -21.61 -7.37
N ARG A 13 13.01 -22.33 -6.50
CA ARG A 13 14.23 -21.78 -5.85
C ARG A 13 15.30 -21.39 -6.86
N VAL A 14 15.46 -22.13 -7.93
CA VAL A 14 16.44 -21.79 -8.98
C VAL A 14 16.00 -20.55 -9.73
N LEU A 15 14.71 -20.40 -10.05
CA LEU A 15 14.17 -19.20 -10.68
C LEU A 15 14.37 -17.97 -9.78
N LEU A 16 14.11 -18.10 -8.50
CA LEU A 16 14.31 -17.04 -7.50
C LEU A 16 15.78 -16.65 -7.36
N ALA A 17 16.68 -17.63 -7.29
CA ALA A 17 18.13 -17.39 -7.26
C ALA A 17 18.63 -16.72 -8.56
N LEU A 18 18.10 -17.11 -9.73
CA LEU A 18 18.40 -16.44 -10.99
C LEU A 18 17.95 -14.99 -10.99
N HIS A 19 16.78 -14.69 -10.45
CA HIS A 19 16.30 -13.33 -10.28
C HIS A 19 17.24 -12.47 -9.43
N ARG A 20 17.67 -13.00 -8.28
CA ARG A 20 18.54 -12.30 -7.32
C ARG A 20 19.97 -12.09 -7.84
N HIS A 21 20.53 -13.11 -8.51
CA HIS A 21 21.94 -13.13 -8.92
C HIS A 21 22.18 -12.81 -10.40
N ARG A 22 21.12 -12.64 -11.19
CA ARG A 22 21.16 -12.24 -12.60
C ARG A 22 21.98 -13.17 -13.52
N SER A 23 22.38 -14.35 -13.04
CA SER A 23 23.21 -15.30 -13.79
C SER A 23 22.92 -16.74 -13.30
N LEU A 24 22.77 -17.69 -14.24
CA LEU A 24 22.61 -19.11 -13.91
C LEU A 24 23.84 -19.68 -13.17
N LEU A 25 25.04 -19.22 -13.51
CA LEU A 25 26.26 -19.61 -12.80
C LEU A 25 26.24 -19.14 -11.35
N ALA A 26 25.89 -17.88 -11.11
CA ALA A 26 25.83 -17.31 -9.76
C ALA A 26 24.66 -17.92 -8.95
N ALA A 27 23.51 -18.14 -9.58
CA ALA A 27 22.39 -18.83 -8.98
C ALA A 27 22.74 -20.28 -8.57
N GLY A 28 23.41 -21.03 -9.44
CA GLY A 28 23.89 -22.37 -9.14
C GLY A 28 24.85 -22.39 -7.95
N ARG A 29 25.82 -21.47 -7.90
CA ARG A 29 26.75 -21.33 -6.77
C ARG A 29 26.02 -21.02 -5.46
N ALA A 30 25.05 -20.11 -5.48
CA ALA A 30 24.27 -19.73 -4.31
C ALA A 30 23.43 -20.90 -3.74
N LEU A 31 22.99 -21.82 -4.61
CA LEU A 31 22.19 -22.99 -4.23
C LEU A 31 23.02 -24.28 -4.06
N GLY A 32 24.34 -24.24 -4.29
CA GLY A 32 25.20 -25.42 -4.21
C GLY A 32 24.96 -26.43 -5.33
N VAL A 33 24.51 -26.00 -6.51
CA VAL A 33 24.26 -26.86 -7.66
C VAL A 33 25.06 -26.43 -8.89
N SER A 34 25.28 -27.32 -9.85
CA SER A 34 25.96 -26.99 -11.10
C SER A 34 25.10 -26.07 -11.98
N THR A 35 25.73 -25.29 -12.86
CA THR A 35 25.02 -24.45 -13.83
C THR A 35 24.12 -25.27 -14.76
N SER A 36 24.54 -26.47 -15.14
CA SER A 36 23.74 -27.38 -15.96
C SER A 36 22.50 -27.88 -15.19
N THR A 37 22.62 -28.16 -13.88
CA THR A 37 21.49 -28.52 -13.01
C THR A 37 20.51 -27.35 -12.89
N ALA A 38 21.02 -26.13 -12.67
CA ALA A 38 20.19 -24.92 -12.62
C ALA A 38 19.45 -24.69 -13.95
N SER A 39 20.14 -24.84 -15.09
CA SER A 39 19.50 -24.73 -16.42
C SER A 39 18.37 -25.75 -16.60
N ARG A 40 18.61 -27.02 -16.28
CA ARG A 40 17.64 -28.10 -16.42
C ARG A 40 16.42 -27.91 -15.53
N ARG A 41 16.59 -27.34 -14.34
CA ARG A 41 15.47 -27.02 -13.43
C ARG A 41 14.59 -25.88 -14.00
N ILE A 42 15.18 -24.86 -14.60
CA ILE A 42 14.42 -23.81 -15.30
C ILE A 42 13.64 -24.41 -16.48
N GLU A 43 14.28 -25.26 -17.29
CA GLU A 43 13.62 -25.95 -18.42
C GLU A 43 12.46 -26.85 -17.96
N ALA A 44 12.62 -27.55 -16.83
CA ALA A 44 11.55 -28.34 -16.24
C ALA A 44 10.36 -27.47 -15.81
N LEU A 45 10.63 -26.31 -15.21
CA LEU A 45 9.61 -25.35 -14.80
C LEU A 45 8.88 -24.75 -16.01
N GLU A 46 9.61 -24.36 -17.05
CA GLU A 46 9.03 -23.86 -18.32
C GLU A 46 8.15 -24.93 -19.01
N LYS A 47 8.62 -26.17 -19.01
CA LYS A 47 7.86 -27.31 -19.56
C LYS A 47 6.58 -27.56 -18.76
N ALA A 48 6.64 -27.54 -17.43
CA ALA A 48 5.47 -27.75 -16.57
C ALA A 48 4.41 -26.63 -16.75
N LEU A 49 4.86 -25.41 -17.04
CA LEU A 49 3.98 -24.25 -17.24
C LEU A 49 3.58 -24.02 -18.69
N GLY A 50 4.19 -24.72 -19.65
CA GLY A 50 3.92 -24.58 -21.07
C GLY A 50 4.30 -23.20 -21.65
N ARG A 51 5.18 -22.45 -20.99
CA ARG A 51 5.61 -21.09 -21.40
C ARG A 51 7.03 -20.80 -21.00
N PRO A 52 7.78 -19.97 -21.77
CA PRO A 52 9.13 -19.52 -21.39
C PRO A 52 9.08 -18.58 -20.18
N LEU A 53 10.05 -18.71 -19.30
CA LEU A 53 10.25 -17.83 -18.15
C LEU A 53 11.56 -17.05 -18.26
N VAL A 54 12.45 -17.53 -19.11
CA VAL A 54 13.80 -17.01 -19.24
C VAL A 54 14.16 -16.81 -20.71
N HIS A 55 14.61 -15.63 -21.06
CA HIS A 55 15.19 -15.35 -22.37
C HIS A 55 16.71 -15.45 -22.30
N ARG A 56 17.29 -16.28 -23.17
CA ARG A 56 18.74 -16.47 -23.29
C ARG A 56 19.24 -15.76 -24.55
N SER A 57 20.21 -14.89 -24.41
CA SER A 57 20.85 -14.19 -25.52
C SER A 57 22.38 -14.19 -25.36
N SER A 58 23.09 -13.73 -26.41
CA SER A 58 24.53 -13.50 -26.33
C SER A 58 24.94 -12.47 -25.28
N ALA A 59 24.03 -11.58 -24.90
CA ALA A 59 24.23 -10.59 -23.83
C ALA A 59 23.97 -11.15 -22.42
N GLY A 60 23.49 -12.40 -22.28
CA GLY A 60 23.20 -13.03 -21.00
C GLY A 60 21.78 -13.58 -20.88
N THR A 61 21.34 -13.75 -19.64
CA THR A 61 20.05 -14.32 -19.28
C THR A 61 19.15 -13.23 -18.69
N SER A 62 17.98 -13.00 -19.27
CA SER A 62 16.95 -12.11 -18.75
C SER A 62 15.67 -12.87 -18.41
N LEU A 63 14.86 -12.32 -17.52
CA LEU A 63 13.59 -12.93 -17.12
C LEU A 63 12.46 -12.39 -17.97
N GLU A 64 11.55 -13.27 -18.37
CA GLU A 64 10.29 -12.88 -19.02
C GLU A 64 9.33 -12.26 -17.99
N PRO A 65 8.43 -11.34 -18.39
CA PRO A 65 7.43 -10.77 -17.48
C PRO A 65 6.59 -11.83 -16.76
N ALA A 66 6.32 -12.96 -17.42
CA ALA A 66 5.59 -14.08 -16.85
C ALA A 66 6.30 -14.77 -15.67
N ALA A 67 7.62 -14.59 -15.52
CA ALA A 67 8.40 -15.13 -14.42
C ALA A 67 8.18 -14.35 -13.11
N LEU A 68 7.80 -13.05 -13.19
CA LEU A 68 7.70 -12.18 -12.01
C LEU A 68 6.63 -12.67 -11.02
N GLU A 69 5.50 -13.16 -11.50
CA GLU A 69 4.46 -13.71 -10.63
C GLU A 69 4.95 -14.94 -9.84
N LEU A 70 5.69 -15.84 -10.52
CA LEU A 70 6.26 -17.03 -9.89
C LEU A 70 7.38 -16.69 -8.91
N ILE A 71 8.19 -15.69 -9.22
CA ILE A 71 9.23 -15.18 -8.32
C ILE A 71 8.60 -14.65 -7.04
N ASN A 72 7.55 -13.85 -7.14
CA ASN A 72 6.82 -13.34 -5.98
C ASN A 72 6.25 -14.47 -5.13
N LEU A 73 5.66 -15.49 -5.74
CA LEU A 73 5.16 -16.69 -5.03
C LEU A 73 6.28 -17.48 -4.36
N ALA A 74 7.41 -17.65 -5.04
CA ALA A 74 8.58 -18.34 -4.50
C ALA A 74 9.19 -17.59 -3.32
N GLU A 75 9.26 -16.26 -3.37
CA GLU A 75 9.70 -15.43 -2.24
C GLU A 75 8.78 -15.57 -1.03
N GLN A 76 7.48 -15.54 -1.25
CA GLN A 76 6.50 -15.71 -0.18
C GLN A 76 6.60 -17.11 0.46
N LEU A 77 6.77 -18.17 -0.35
CA LEU A 77 6.96 -19.52 0.14
C LEU A 77 8.26 -19.66 0.93
N GLU A 78 9.38 -19.12 0.42
CA GLU A 78 10.67 -19.13 1.12
C GLU A 78 10.56 -18.42 2.49
N LEU A 79 9.93 -17.24 2.54
CA LEU A 79 9.69 -16.50 3.76
C LEU A 79 8.78 -17.27 4.72
N GLY A 80 7.72 -17.89 4.21
CA GLY A 80 6.82 -18.74 4.99
C GLY A 80 7.53 -19.94 5.61
N LEU A 81 8.35 -20.64 4.84
CA LEU A 81 9.16 -21.76 5.33
C LEU A 81 10.21 -21.32 6.36
N GLN A 82 10.85 -20.17 6.14
CA GLN A 82 11.78 -19.60 7.12
C GLN A 82 11.08 -19.22 8.43
N ALA A 83 9.87 -18.66 8.34
CA ALA A 83 9.06 -18.33 9.50
C ALA A 83 8.64 -19.60 10.27
N ALA A 84 8.16 -20.63 9.57
CA ALA A 84 7.77 -21.91 10.17
C ALA A 84 8.95 -22.60 10.89
N ARG A 85 10.16 -22.51 10.35
CA ARG A 85 11.38 -23.04 11.00
C ARG A 85 11.81 -22.28 12.26
N ARG A 86 11.41 -20.99 12.38
CA ARG A 86 11.77 -20.13 13.52
C ARG A 86 10.73 -20.13 14.64
N ASP A 87 9.52 -20.66 14.40
CA ASP A 87 8.43 -20.69 15.37
C ASP A 87 8.60 -21.73 16.49
N GLU A 88 9.71 -22.49 16.49
CA GLU A 88 10.07 -23.44 17.56
C GLU A 88 10.87 -22.80 18.71
N GLY A 89 10.49 -21.63 19.13
CA GLY A 89 11.12 -20.99 20.30
C GLY A 89 10.77 -19.51 20.38
N ASP A 90 10.85 -18.97 21.54
CA ASP A 90 10.57 -17.57 21.97
C ASP A 90 11.34 -16.47 21.17
N ALA A 91 11.50 -16.70 19.87
CA ALA A 91 12.25 -15.87 18.96
C ALA A 91 11.48 -14.57 18.68
N ALA A 92 12.17 -13.45 18.86
CA ALA A 92 11.70 -12.10 18.51
C ALA A 92 11.12 -12.07 17.09
N ALA A 93 10.00 -11.38 16.89
CA ALA A 93 9.39 -11.22 15.58
C ALA A 93 10.41 -10.68 14.58
N SER A 94 10.59 -11.35 13.44
CA SER A 94 11.61 -11.03 12.44
C SER A 94 11.10 -11.25 11.02
N GLY A 95 11.76 -10.60 10.05
CA GLY A 95 11.45 -10.68 8.62
C GLY A 95 10.67 -9.49 8.10
N THR A 96 10.37 -9.50 6.80
CA THR A 96 9.71 -8.38 6.12
C THR A 96 8.19 -8.47 6.28
N VAL A 97 7.57 -7.31 6.53
CA VAL A 97 6.12 -7.10 6.44
C VAL A 97 5.87 -6.04 5.37
N ARG A 98 5.13 -6.42 4.34
CA ARG A 98 4.76 -5.54 3.23
C ARG A 98 3.39 -4.93 3.45
N LEU A 99 3.31 -3.59 3.41
CA LEU A 99 2.10 -2.84 3.63
C LEU A 99 1.66 -2.11 2.36
N SER A 100 0.36 -2.20 2.04
CA SER A 100 -0.26 -1.40 0.98
C SER A 100 -1.21 -0.38 1.60
N LEU A 101 -0.99 0.90 1.30
CA LEU A 101 -1.80 1.99 1.85
C LEU A 101 -1.88 3.16 0.87
N SER A 102 -2.91 3.98 1.00
CA SER A 102 -2.92 5.27 0.31
C SER A 102 -1.94 6.24 0.98
N ASP A 103 -1.38 7.16 0.20
CA ASP A 103 -0.33 8.08 0.65
C ASP A 103 -0.73 8.95 1.85
N GLY A 104 -2.02 9.22 2.05
CA GLY A 104 -2.52 9.91 3.25
C GLY A 104 -2.24 9.17 4.57
N PHE A 105 -1.99 7.85 4.54
CA PHE A 105 -1.65 7.07 5.74
C PHE A 105 -0.14 6.89 5.96
N ILE A 106 0.71 7.36 5.06
CA ILE A 106 2.17 7.17 5.14
C ILE A 106 2.70 7.68 6.49
N VAL A 107 2.39 8.90 6.86
CA VAL A 107 2.93 9.52 8.10
C VAL A 107 2.52 8.74 9.36
N PRO A 108 1.23 8.53 9.67
CA PRO A 108 0.84 7.82 10.88
C PRO A 108 1.30 6.36 10.89
N VAL A 109 1.28 5.67 9.74
CA VAL A 109 1.75 4.28 9.67
C VAL A 109 3.26 4.21 9.88
N THR A 110 4.06 5.05 9.22
CA THR A 110 5.52 5.06 9.37
C THR A 110 5.94 5.32 10.82
N GLN A 111 5.22 6.17 11.54
CA GLN A 111 5.45 6.40 12.97
C GLN A 111 5.32 5.09 13.77
N VAL A 112 4.23 4.38 13.59
CA VAL A 112 3.98 3.08 14.26
C VAL A 112 5.07 2.05 13.92
N LEU A 113 5.44 1.96 12.64
CA LEU A 113 6.49 1.04 12.20
C LEU A 113 7.85 1.39 12.78
N SER A 114 8.16 2.69 12.91
CA SER A 114 9.39 3.17 13.54
C SER A 114 9.45 2.78 15.03
N ASP A 115 8.33 2.90 15.73
CA ASP A 115 8.21 2.51 17.13
C ASP A 115 8.38 0.99 17.31
N LEU A 116 7.74 0.22 16.45
CA LEU A 116 7.90 -1.25 16.42
C LEU A 116 9.34 -1.66 16.16
N ARG A 117 10.04 -0.96 15.26
CA ARG A 117 11.42 -1.31 14.93
C ARG A 117 12.39 -1.05 16.07
N ARG A 118 12.11 -0.07 16.96
CA ARG A 118 12.94 0.16 18.15
C ARG A 118 12.90 -1.02 19.13
N THR A 119 11.76 -1.69 19.23
CA THR A 119 11.57 -2.86 20.11
C THR A 119 11.83 -4.18 19.42
N HIS A 120 11.68 -4.23 18.08
CA HIS A 120 11.86 -5.42 17.25
C HIS A 120 12.76 -5.11 16.04
N PRO A 121 14.09 -4.93 16.25
CA PRO A 121 15.01 -4.47 15.19
C PRO A 121 15.15 -5.44 14.01
N ALA A 122 14.77 -6.70 14.18
CA ALA A 122 14.75 -7.71 13.13
C ALA A 122 13.52 -7.63 12.20
N LEU A 123 12.55 -6.75 12.48
CA LEU A 123 11.46 -6.45 11.56
C LEU A 123 11.93 -5.51 10.45
N LEU A 124 11.59 -5.87 9.24
CA LEU A 124 11.80 -5.07 8.04
C LEU A 124 10.44 -4.68 7.46
N PHE A 125 10.33 -3.48 6.92
CA PHE A 125 9.07 -2.98 6.38
C PHE A 125 9.23 -2.54 4.93
N GLU A 126 8.25 -2.90 4.10
CA GLU A 126 8.10 -2.44 2.74
C GLU A 126 6.73 -1.77 2.61
N ILE A 127 6.70 -0.49 2.22
CA ILE A 127 5.46 0.26 2.01
C ILE A 127 5.26 0.46 0.51
N VAL A 128 4.12 0.02 0.01
CA VAL A 128 3.65 0.27 -1.34
C VAL A 128 2.50 1.27 -1.26
N SER A 129 2.71 2.45 -1.83
CA SER A 129 1.70 3.51 -1.89
C SER A 129 1.35 3.78 -3.35
N GLU A 130 0.28 3.15 -3.83
CA GLU A 130 -0.21 3.29 -5.19
C GLU A 130 -1.71 3.56 -5.21
N VAL A 131 -2.19 4.19 -6.28
CA VAL A 131 -3.62 4.39 -6.53
C VAL A 131 -4.33 3.06 -6.75
N ARG A 132 -3.69 2.14 -7.49
CA ARG A 132 -4.12 0.75 -7.56
C ARG A 132 -3.69 0.04 -6.28
N MET A 133 -4.65 -0.20 -5.41
CA MET A 133 -4.39 -0.94 -4.17
C MET A 133 -3.92 -2.36 -4.51
N ALA A 134 -2.83 -2.78 -3.86
CA ALA A 134 -2.32 -4.15 -3.97
C ALA A 134 -3.43 -5.17 -3.66
N ASP A 135 -3.48 -6.23 -4.43
CA ASP A 135 -4.46 -7.30 -4.22
C ASP A 135 -4.01 -8.21 -3.08
N LEU A 136 -4.55 -7.94 -1.89
CA LEU A 136 -4.25 -8.74 -0.70
C LEU A 136 -4.74 -10.18 -0.80
N SER A 137 -5.72 -10.48 -1.66
CA SER A 137 -6.18 -11.86 -1.89
C SER A 137 -5.15 -12.69 -2.65
N ARG A 138 -4.27 -12.03 -3.39
CA ARG A 138 -3.11 -12.61 -4.08
C ARG A 138 -1.80 -12.42 -3.34
N LEU A 139 -1.86 -11.94 -2.10
CA LEU A 139 -0.68 -11.70 -1.26
C LEU A 139 0.34 -10.71 -1.89
N GLU A 140 -0.13 -9.77 -2.73
CA GLU A 140 0.73 -8.68 -3.25
C GLU A 140 1.24 -7.77 -2.12
N ALA A 141 0.54 -7.74 -0.97
CA ALA A 141 1.00 -7.18 0.29
C ALA A 141 0.41 -7.98 1.47
N ASP A 142 1.05 -7.93 2.64
CA ASP A 142 0.61 -8.64 3.84
C ASP A 142 -0.56 -7.92 4.52
N ILE A 143 -0.48 -6.59 4.60
CA ILE A 143 -1.43 -5.74 5.32
C ILE A 143 -1.85 -4.57 4.43
N GLY A 144 -3.14 -4.25 4.42
CA GLY A 144 -3.69 -3.07 3.76
C GLY A 144 -4.34 -2.09 4.72
N VAL A 145 -4.09 -0.79 4.57
CA VAL A 145 -4.86 0.29 5.21
C VAL A 145 -5.72 0.95 4.14
N ARG A 146 -7.04 0.85 4.27
CA ARG A 146 -7.98 1.14 3.17
C ARG A 146 -9.17 1.97 3.62
N LEU A 147 -9.76 2.74 2.69
CA LEU A 147 -10.98 3.53 2.89
C LEU A 147 -12.26 2.83 2.38
N ALA A 148 -12.12 1.65 1.79
CA ALA A 148 -13.23 0.85 1.29
C ALA A 148 -13.05 -0.62 1.67
N ARG A 149 -14.15 -1.32 1.89
CA ARG A 149 -14.15 -2.77 2.13
C ARG A 149 -13.91 -3.54 0.84
N SER A 150 -13.25 -4.66 0.98
CA SER A 150 -13.16 -5.68 -0.06
C SER A 150 -14.37 -6.61 0.00
N THR A 151 -14.72 -7.20 -1.12
CA THR A 151 -15.72 -8.28 -1.18
C THR A 151 -15.08 -9.68 -1.10
N SER A 152 -13.75 -9.75 -0.98
CA SER A 152 -13.02 -11.03 -1.00
C SER A 152 -13.21 -11.80 0.31
N PRO A 153 -13.70 -13.07 0.26
CA PRO A 153 -13.97 -13.87 1.46
C PRO A 153 -12.69 -14.39 2.16
N VAL A 154 -11.52 -14.28 1.50
CA VAL A 154 -10.24 -14.72 2.09
C VAL A 154 -9.57 -13.62 2.93
N LEU A 155 -10.09 -12.40 2.87
CA LEU A 155 -9.56 -11.28 3.65
C LEU A 155 -10.28 -11.15 5.01
N VAL A 156 -9.49 -10.87 6.02
CA VAL A 156 -9.97 -10.39 7.32
C VAL A 156 -9.89 -8.87 7.30
N GLU A 157 -11.02 -8.22 7.52
CA GLU A 157 -11.11 -6.75 7.54
C GLU A 157 -11.74 -6.27 8.84
N ARG A 158 -11.14 -5.23 9.40
CA ARG A 158 -11.64 -4.59 10.62
C ARG A 158 -11.70 -3.08 10.41
N GLU A 159 -12.84 -2.48 10.71
CA GLU A 159 -12.92 -1.03 10.85
C GLU A 159 -12.12 -0.60 12.09
N VAL A 160 -11.14 0.26 11.88
CA VAL A 160 -10.24 0.74 12.95
C VAL A 160 -10.55 2.17 13.38
N GLY A 161 -11.42 2.85 12.67
CA GLY A 161 -11.88 4.19 13.00
C GLY A 161 -12.52 4.87 11.79
N ARG A 162 -12.79 6.17 11.94
CA ARG A 162 -13.35 7.00 10.87
C ARG A 162 -12.62 8.33 10.78
N ILE A 163 -12.25 8.71 9.58
CA ILE A 163 -11.65 10.03 9.31
C ILE A 163 -12.77 11.05 9.22
N ARG A 164 -12.74 12.07 10.06
CA ARG A 164 -13.59 13.24 9.95
C ARG A 164 -13.00 14.16 8.89
N LEU A 165 -13.75 14.43 7.83
CA LEU A 165 -13.34 15.33 6.77
C LEU A 165 -13.69 16.78 7.13
N ALA A 166 -12.85 17.73 6.69
CA ALA A 166 -13.11 19.15 6.74
C ALA A 166 -12.49 19.84 5.53
N LEU A 167 -12.91 21.08 5.27
CA LEU A 167 -12.29 21.92 4.27
C LEU A 167 -11.11 22.67 4.87
N TYR A 168 -10.04 22.77 4.10
CA TYR A 168 -8.82 23.49 4.46
C TYR A 168 -8.32 24.35 3.30
N ALA A 169 -7.73 25.46 3.62
CA ALA A 169 -7.00 26.29 2.67
C ALA A 169 -5.86 27.01 3.39
N ALA A 170 -4.83 27.46 2.65
CA ALA A 170 -3.79 28.28 3.23
C ALA A 170 -4.38 29.59 3.78
N ARG A 171 -3.82 30.10 4.86
CA ARG A 171 -4.18 31.39 5.45
C ARG A 171 -4.23 32.50 4.39
N SER A 172 -3.24 32.54 3.52
CA SER A 172 -3.15 33.51 2.41
C SER A 172 -4.32 33.41 1.42
N TYR A 173 -4.86 32.22 1.16
CA TYR A 173 -6.05 32.04 0.33
C TYR A 173 -7.30 32.53 1.06
N VAL A 174 -7.44 32.20 2.35
CA VAL A 174 -8.59 32.59 3.18
C VAL A 174 -8.69 34.09 3.26
N GLU A 175 -7.60 34.79 3.57
CA GLU A 175 -7.58 36.27 3.67
C GLU A 175 -7.97 36.96 2.36
N ARG A 176 -7.64 36.41 1.20
CA ARG A 176 -7.96 37.00 -0.11
C ARG A 176 -9.36 36.66 -0.61
N ARG A 177 -9.90 35.49 -0.27
CA ARG A 177 -11.04 34.90 -0.99
C ARG A 177 -12.18 34.41 -0.12
N VAL A 178 -11.98 34.19 1.18
CA VAL A 178 -13.01 33.67 2.09
C VAL A 178 -13.36 34.73 3.12
N ARG A 179 -14.64 35.07 3.20
CA ARG A 179 -15.11 36.02 4.23
C ARG A 179 -15.37 35.28 5.53
N ASP A 180 -14.89 35.83 6.63
CA ASP A 180 -15.15 35.33 8.01
C ASP A 180 -14.78 33.86 8.25
N GLY A 181 -13.88 33.28 7.43
CA GLY A 181 -13.45 31.88 7.56
C GLY A 181 -14.56 30.85 7.30
N ARG A 182 -15.71 31.30 6.81
CA ARG A 182 -16.90 30.44 6.57
C ARG A 182 -17.21 30.34 5.09
N LEU A 183 -17.47 29.14 4.62
CA LEU A 183 -17.82 28.84 3.24
C LEU A 183 -19.31 28.46 3.16
N LYS A 184 -20.09 29.32 2.47
CA LYS A 184 -21.50 29.05 2.23
C LYS A 184 -21.69 28.29 0.93
N ARG A 185 -22.81 27.56 0.83
CA ARG A 185 -23.12 26.76 -0.36
C ARG A 185 -23.14 27.61 -1.64
N ASP A 186 -23.73 28.81 -1.56
CA ASP A 186 -23.83 29.71 -2.73
C ASP A 186 -22.48 30.28 -3.18
N ASP A 187 -21.47 30.25 -2.33
CA ASP A 187 -20.12 30.70 -2.63
C ASP A 187 -19.23 29.61 -3.25
N MET A 188 -19.60 28.34 -3.12
CA MET A 188 -18.78 27.21 -3.58
C MET A 188 -18.36 27.32 -5.04
N ALA A 189 -19.26 27.74 -5.93
CA ALA A 189 -18.97 27.89 -7.35
C ALA A 189 -17.94 28.99 -7.68
N ARG A 190 -17.65 29.93 -6.73
CA ARG A 190 -16.72 31.05 -6.90
C ARG A 190 -15.32 30.78 -6.42
N HIS A 191 -15.14 29.65 -5.73
CA HIS A 191 -13.84 29.26 -5.17
C HIS A 191 -13.09 28.27 -6.05
N ASP A 192 -11.77 28.26 -5.87
CA ASP A 192 -10.87 27.31 -6.47
C ASP A 192 -10.73 26.10 -5.56
N PHE A 193 -10.93 24.91 -6.10
CA PHE A 193 -10.81 23.65 -5.38
C PHE A 193 -9.65 22.83 -5.88
N LEU A 194 -9.10 22.06 -4.97
CA LEU A 194 -8.12 21.03 -5.24
C LEU A 194 -8.82 19.68 -5.05
N GLY A 195 -8.73 18.80 -6.01
CA GLY A 195 -9.50 17.57 -6.00
C GLY A 195 -8.73 16.36 -6.49
N PHE A 196 -9.24 15.20 -6.18
CA PHE A 196 -8.71 13.98 -6.77
C PHE A 196 -8.91 13.95 -8.28
N GLU A 197 -8.08 13.19 -8.97
CA GLU A 197 -8.26 12.92 -10.39
C GLU A 197 -9.62 12.24 -10.67
N THR A 198 -10.06 12.28 -11.93
CA THR A 198 -11.43 11.90 -12.30
C THR A 198 -11.78 10.43 -12.04
N THR A 199 -10.82 9.52 -12.01
CA THR A 199 -11.06 8.10 -11.67
C THR A 199 -11.51 7.91 -10.22
N LEU A 200 -11.18 8.87 -9.35
CA LEU A 200 -11.53 8.89 -7.92
C LEU A 200 -12.77 9.72 -7.58
N ASN A 201 -13.55 10.14 -8.56
CA ASN A 201 -14.76 10.96 -8.35
C ASN A 201 -15.87 10.27 -7.51
N LYS A 202 -15.77 8.95 -7.33
CA LYS A 202 -16.71 8.19 -6.47
C LYS A 202 -16.36 8.27 -4.98
N MET A 203 -15.24 8.90 -4.62
CA MET A 203 -14.89 9.06 -3.20
C MET A 203 -15.85 10.05 -2.51
N PRO A 204 -16.21 9.79 -1.23
CA PRO A 204 -17.19 10.60 -0.50
C PRO A 204 -16.92 12.11 -0.53
N GLN A 205 -15.65 12.52 -0.43
CA GLN A 205 -15.26 13.92 -0.48
C GLN A 205 -15.48 14.57 -1.87
N ALA A 206 -15.26 13.80 -2.95
CA ALA A 206 -15.49 14.31 -4.30
C ALA A 206 -16.99 14.45 -4.59
N GLN A 207 -17.80 13.51 -4.13
CA GLN A 207 -19.26 13.55 -4.23
C GLN A 207 -19.80 14.73 -3.43
N TRP A 208 -19.38 14.90 -2.18
CA TRP A 208 -19.79 16.02 -1.34
C TRP A 208 -19.48 17.37 -1.99
N LEU A 209 -18.26 17.59 -2.50
CA LEU A 209 -17.89 18.83 -3.22
C LEU A 209 -18.82 19.09 -4.41
N SER A 210 -19.13 18.06 -5.19
CA SER A 210 -20.04 18.16 -6.33
C SER A 210 -21.46 18.57 -5.89
N GLU A 211 -21.99 17.93 -4.84
CA GLU A 211 -23.31 18.22 -4.27
C GLU A 211 -23.42 19.63 -3.67
N GLN A 212 -22.30 20.13 -3.11
CA GLN A 212 -22.23 21.50 -2.61
C GLN A 212 -22.02 22.54 -3.72
N GLY A 213 -21.86 22.14 -4.97
CA GLY A 213 -21.76 23.06 -6.09
C GLY A 213 -20.34 23.55 -6.41
N ALA A 214 -19.31 22.86 -5.95
CA ALA A 214 -17.93 23.13 -6.36
C ALA A 214 -17.76 22.82 -7.86
N LYS A 215 -17.36 23.83 -8.65
CA LYS A 215 -17.26 23.71 -10.13
C LYS A 215 -15.84 23.86 -10.64
N ARG A 216 -15.01 24.63 -9.97
CA ARG A 216 -13.70 25.02 -10.45
C ARG A 216 -12.61 24.26 -9.71
N PHE A 217 -12.09 23.21 -10.34
CA PHE A 217 -10.95 22.45 -9.85
C PHE A 217 -9.70 22.89 -10.60
N VAL A 218 -8.86 23.66 -9.94
CA VAL A 218 -7.63 24.24 -10.54
C VAL A 218 -6.44 23.30 -10.48
N PHE A 219 -6.49 22.29 -9.60
CA PHE A 219 -5.47 21.27 -9.46
C PHE A 219 -6.13 19.94 -9.17
N ARG A 220 -5.69 18.88 -9.86
CA ARG A 220 -6.15 17.51 -9.63
C ARG A 220 -4.96 16.56 -9.56
N SER A 221 -4.98 15.66 -8.60
CA SER A 221 -3.95 14.66 -8.42
C SER A 221 -4.51 13.39 -7.80
N ASN A 222 -3.87 12.27 -8.03
CA ASN A 222 -4.09 11.04 -7.29
C ASN A 222 -3.23 10.97 -6.01
N SER A 223 -2.28 11.87 -5.85
CA SER A 223 -1.45 12.00 -4.66
C SER A 223 -2.04 13.01 -3.69
N TYR A 224 -2.28 12.53 -2.48
CA TYR A 224 -2.70 13.35 -1.36
C TYR A 224 -1.64 14.41 -0.98
N PHE A 225 -0.36 14.04 -1.04
CA PHE A 225 0.72 14.99 -0.75
C PHE A 225 0.79 16.12 -1.77
N ALA A 226 0.59 15.83 -3.06
CA ALA A 226 0.56 16.86 -4.09
C ALA A 226 -0.60 17.84 -3.90
N LEU A 227 -1.79 17.32 -3.53
CA LEU A 227 -2.96 18.16 -3.25
C LEU A 227 -2.74 19.02 -2.00
N ARG A 228 -2.16 18.45 -0.94
CA ARG A 228 -1.83 19.17 0.27
C ARG A 228 -0.81 20.29 -0.01
N GLU A 229 0.25 19.98 -0.73
CA GLU A 229 1.25 20.98 -1.11
C GLU A 229 0.64 22.13 -1.91
N ALA A 230 -0.22 21.82 -2.90
CA ALA A 230 -0.93 22.86 -3.65
C ALA A 230 -1.82 23.72 -2.74
N ALA A 231 -2.44 23.13 -1.72
CA ALA A 231 -3.23 23.88 -0.74
C ALA A 231 -2.35 24.80 0.12
N GLU A 232 -1.20 24.31 0.62
CA GLU A 232 -0.21 25.09 1.37
C GLU A 232 0.30 26.30 0.55
N GLN A 233 0.46 26.12 -0.76
CA GLN A 233 0.84 27.20 -1.70
C GLN A 233 -0.33 28.16 -2.03
N GLY A 234 -1.47 28.01 -1.36
CA GLY A 234 -2.63 28.89 -1.54
C GLY A 234 -3.34 28.79 -2.88
N GLN A 235 -3.25 27.63 -3.56
CA GLN A 235 -3.87 27.42 -4.87
C GLN A 235 -5.39 27.21 -4.79
N GLY A 236 -5.91 26.80 -3.62
CA GLY A 236 -7.33 26.56 -3.47
C GLY A 236 -7.73 25.87 -2.17
N ILE A 237 -8.98 25.44 -2.13
CA ILE A 237 -9.60 24.74 -1.01
C ILE A 237 -9.49 23.23 -1.22
N LEU A 238 -9.06 22.51 -0.20
CA LEU A 238 -8.89 21.06 -0.19
C LEU A 238 -9.76 20.42 0.89
N VAL A 239 -10.37 19.27 0.58
CA VAL A 239 -10.96 18.39 1.60
C VAL A 239 -9.89 17.48 2.19
N LEU A 240 -9.72 17.57 3.50
CA LEU A 240 -8.75 16.78 4.26
C LEU A 240 -9.39 16.07 5.45
N GLY A 241 -8.79 14.96 5.87
CA GLY A 241 -9.01 14.40 7.19
C GLY A 241 -8.41 15.30 8.27
N SER A 242 -9.13 15.56 9.35
CA SER A 242 -8.69 16.46 10.43
C SER A 242 -7.34 16.05 11.06
N GLY A 243 -7.02 14.75 11.11
CA GLY A 243 -5.74 14.24 11.60
C GLY A 243 -4.58 14.27 10.60
N LEU A 244 -4.82 14.73 9.37
CA LEU A 244 -3.83 14.73 8.28
C LEU A 244 -3.22 16.10 8.02
N VAL A 245 -3.70 17.13 8.70
CA VAL A 245 -3.09 18.45 8.73
C VAL A 245 -1.87 18.38 9.63
N GLY A 246 -0.67 18.24 9.08
CA GLY A 246 0.57 18.07 9.85
C GLY A 246 0.82 19.23 10.83
N GLN A 247 1.60 18.97 11.89
CA GLN A 247 2.06 20.04 12.79
C GLN A 247 2.88 21.08 12.00
N GLY A 248 2.61 22.35 12.24
CA GLY A 248 3.27 23.46 11.53
C GLY A 248 2.69 23.77 10.16
N SER A 249 1.55 23.17 9.78
CA SER A 249 0.85 23.50 8.54
C SER A 249 0.23 24.90 8.60
N GLU A 250 0.33 25.65 7.50
CA GLU A 250 -0.34 26.94 7.29
C GLU A 250 -1.81 26.78 6.88
N LEU A 251 -2.31 25.54 6.81
CA LEU A 251 -3.69 25.26 6.46
C LEU A 251 -4.64 25.59 7.59
N VAL A 252 -5.63 26.40 7.28
CA VAL A 252 -6.70 26.81 8.19
C VAL A 252 -7.95 26.01 7.85
N ARG A 253 -8.62 25.48 8.88
CA ARG A 253 -9.92 24.85 8.71
C ARG A 253 -10.98 25.90 8.39
N LEU A 254 -11.80 25.61 7.39
CA LEU A 254 -12.97 26.43 7.02
C LEU A 254 -14.24 25.85 7.64
N GLU A 255 -15.09 26.71 8.13
CA GLU A 255 -16.44 26.33 8.53
C GLU A 255 -17.36 26.20 7.32
N THR A 256 -18.29 25.24 7.38
CA THR A 256 -19.28 24.98 6.34
C THR A 256 -20.68 24.89 6.92
N GLU A 257 -21.70 25.20 6.11
CA GLU A 257 -23.11 25.07 6.53
C GLU A 257 -23.56 23.62 6.61
N THR A 258 -22.96 22.74 5.82
CA THR A 258 -23.27 21.31 5.76
C THR A 258 -22.08 20.52 6.25
N GLU A 259 -22.32 19.55 7.13
CA GLU A 259 -21.26 18.63 7.59
C GLU A 259 -20.69 17.82 6.43
N LEU A 260 -19.37 17.62 6.48
CA LEU A 260 -18.71 16.70 5.58
C LEU A 260 -18.88 15.25 6.08
N PRO A 261 -18.90 14.28 5.14
CA PRO A 261 -18.99 12.87 5.51
C PRO A 261 -17.76 12.44 6.30
N SER A 262 -17.94 11.44 7.16
CA SER A 262 -16.83 10.70 7.75
C SER A 262 -16.53 9.46 6.90
N VAL A 263 -15.26 9.13 6.72
CA VAL A 263 -14.82 7.99 5.91
C VAL A 263 -14.28 6.89 6.79
N PRO A 264 -14.81 5.66 6.72
CA PRO A 264 -14.29 4.54 7.50
C PRO A 264 -12.89 4.14 7.05
N VAL A 265 -12.07 3.70 7.99
CA VAL A 265 -10.73 3.16 7.74
C VAL A 265 -10.72 1.69 8.12
N TYR A 266 -10.28 0.86 7.21
CA TYR A 266 -10.19 -0.58 7.39
C TYR A 266 -8.73 -1.02 7.39
N LEU A 267 -8.42 -1.90 8.32
CA LEU A 267 -7.22 -2.71 8.33
C LEU A 267 -7.57 -4.08 7.74
N ALA A 268 -6.91 -4.47 6.67
CA ALA A 268 -7.19 -5.69 5.92
C ALA A 268 -5.94 -6.56 5.79
N TYR A 269 -6.09 -7.88 5.84
CA TYR A 269 -5.01 -8.84 5.61
C TYR A 269 -5.56 -10.21 5.20
N HIS A 270 -4.74 -11.03 4.54
CA HIS A 270 -5.15 -12.38 4.18
C HIS A 270 -5.25 -13.28 5.43
N ARG A 271 -6.34 -14.05 5.55
CA ARG A 271 -6.62 -14.88 6.75
C ARG A 271 -5.49 -15.86 7.11
N GLU A 272 -4.75 -16.36 6.14
CA GLU A 272 -3.64 -17.29 6.36
C GLU A 272 -2.44 -16.62 7.03
N LEU A 273 -2.29 -15.30 6.91
CA LEU A 273 -1.23 -14.55 7.57
C LEU A 273 -1.49 -14.31 9.07
N ARG A 274 -2.70 -14.64 9.56
CA ARG A 274 -3.10 -14.42 10.96
C ARG A 274 -2.18 -15.14 11.96
N GLY A 275 -1.63 -16.30 11.60
CA GLY A 275 -0.71 -17.09 12.41
C GLY A 275 0.71 -16.54 12.47
N MET A 276 1.09 -15.65 11.53
CA MET A 276 2.45 -15.14 11.47
C MET A 276 2.69 -14.06 12.55
N LYS A 277 3.58 -14.35 13.51
CA LYS A 277 3.89 -13.47 14.66
C LYS A 277 4.22 -12.04 14.23
N ARG A 278 5.07 -11.85 13.18
CA ARG A 278 5.44 -10.54 12.66
C ARG A 278 4.26 -9.73 12.10
N VAL A 279 3.36 -10.41 11.34
CA VAL A 279 2.18 -9.75 10.74
C VAL A 279 1.19 -9.36 11.83
N ARG A 280 0.93 -10.27 12.77
CA ARG A 280 0.04 -10.02 13.91
C ARG A 280 0.50 -8.86 14.77
N LEU A 281 1.80 -8.78 15.07
CA LEU A 281 2.39 -7.67 15.84
C LEU A 281 2.16 -6.32 15.17
N VAL A 282 2.37 -6.24 13.84
CA VAL A 282 2.14 -5.02 13.07
C VAL A 282 0.65 -4.67 13.03
N ILE A 283 -0.24 -5.66 12.83
CA ILE A 283 -1.69 -5.46 12.84
C ILE A 283 -2.14 -4.88 14.19
N ASP A 284 -1.71 -5.47 15.30
CA ASP A 284 -2.13 -5.05 16.64
C ASP A 284 -1.65 -3.62 16.93
N ALA A 285 -0.41 -3.28 16.58
CA ALA A 285 0.14 -1.94 16.73
C ALA A 285 -0.59 -0.90 15.85
N LEU A 286 -0.81 -1.20 14.57
CA LEU A 286 -1.55 -0.31 13.67
C LEU A 286 -2.99 -0.11 14.13
N GLN A 287 -3.67 -1.19 14.57
CA GLN A 287 -5.04 -1.11 15.08
C GLN A 287 -5.13 -0.20 16.31
N ALA A 288 -4.20 -0.32 17.25
CA ALA A 288 -4.16 0.51 18.45
C ALA A 288 -3.93 1.99 18.10
N ALA A 289 -2.91 2.28 17.30
CA ALA A 289 -2.54 3.64 16.94
C ALA A 289 -3.59 4.33 16.07
N LEU A 290 -4.13 3.66 15.05
CA LEU A 290 -5.16 4.23 14.18
C LEU A 290 -6.45 4.50 14.95
N ARG A 291 -6.86 3.63 15.87
CA ARG A 291 -8.01 3.89 16.75
C ARG A 291 -7.80 5.12 17.62
N ALA A 292 -6.63 5.24 18.25
CA ALA A 292 -6.31 6.39 19.08
C ALA A 292 -6.30 7.70 18.30
N ALA A 293 -5.78 7.69 17.06
CA ALA A 293 -5.73 8.87 16.21
C ALA A 293 -7.10 9.31 15.65
N MET A 294 -8.12 8.44 15.65
CA MET A 294 -9.43 8.69 15.07
C MET A 294 -10.56 8.74 16.12
N ALA A 295 -10.24 8.55 17.39
CA ALA A 295 -11.17 8.73 18.50
C ALA A 295 -11.41 10.22 18.76
#